data_220c3bc2312737382491e92af0bf093b
#
_entry.id   220c3bc2312737382491e92af0bf093b
#
_cell.length_a   1.000
_cell.length_b   1.000
_cell.length_c   1.000
_cell.angle_alpha   90.00
_cell.angle_beta   90.00
_cell.angle_gamma   90.00
#
_symmetry.space_group_name_H-M   'P 1'
#
loop_
_entity.id
_entity.type
_entity.pdbx_description
1 polymer ?
#
loop_
_entity_poly.entity_id
_entity_poly.type
_entity_poly.pdbx_seq_one_letter_code
_entity_poly.pdbx_strand_id
1 'polypeptide(L)'
;MKLILLGGNNVHNKKWIESARDKLSYLFEESVVLVYEHWKFDGKMNREKEIEKLSEIVHGNCVIFAKSAGIGLTLQAIIEKKIKLNKCIFVGLPLSWEEVNGNELSPYFVSYKIPTLFIQKTKDPYASFSDVKKFLDKNKVKNCELKEVSGDDHDYLNIDELKMIIRRFL
;
A
#
# COMPACT_ATOMS: atom_id res chain seq x y z
N MET A 1 3.52 -4.08 18.16
CA MET A 1 3.22 -3.36 16.88
C MET A 1 2.47 -4.29 15.96
N LYS A 2 1.31 -3.85 15.46
CA LYS A 2 0.41 -4.64 14.58
C LYS A 2 0.64 -4.30 13.11
N LEU A 3 0.70 -5.33 12.25
CA LEU A 3 0.76 -5.19 10.79
C LEU A 3 -0.62 -5.40 10.18
N ILE A 4 -1.07 -4.45 9.37
CA ILE A 4 -2.32 -4.57 8.60
C ILE A 4 -1.95 -4.56 7.11
N LEU A 5 -2.44 -5.57 6.38
CA LEU A 5 -2.04 -5.81 5.01
C LEU A 5 -3.23 -5.62 4.06
N LEU A 6 -3.05 -4.78 3.04
CA LEU A 6 -4.02 -4.48 1.99
C LEU A 6 -3.45 -4.89 0.62
N GLY A 7 -4.17 -5.72 -0.11
CA GLY A 7 -3.79 -6.14 -1.46
C GLY A 7 -4.25 -5.15 -2.54
N GLY A 8 -3.95 -5.50 -3.80
CA GLY A 8 -4.48 -4.80 -4.97
C GLY A 8 -5.95 -5.14 -5.25
N ASN A 9 -6.54 -4.47 -6.25
CA ASN A 9 -7.97 -4.60 -6.57
C ASN A 9 -8.37 -6.01 -7.01
N ASN A 10 -7.55 -6.68 -7.84
CA ASN A 10 -7.90 -7.99 -8.39
C ASN A 10 -7.86 -9.10 -7.32
N VAL A 11 -8.78 -10.07 -7.40
CA VAL A 11 -8.89 -11.22 -6.47
C VAL A 11 -7.61 -12.05 -6.38
N HIS A 12 -6.79 -12.11 -7.42
CA HIS A 12 -5.50 -12.80 -7.37
C HIS A 12 -4.55 -12.21 -6.32
N ASN A 13 -4.72 -10.93 -5.98
CA ASN A 13 -3.96 -10.30 -4.89
C ASN A 13 -4.27 -10.88 -3.51
N LYS A 14 -5.39 -11.59 -3.33
CA LYS A 14 -5.72 -12.25 -2.05
C LYS A 14 -4.64 -13.26 -1.65
N LYS A 15 -4.30 -14.18 -2.54
CA LYS A 15 -3.24 -15.18 -2.27
C LYS A 15 -1.88 -14.52 -2.06
N TRP A 16 -1.59 -13.49 -2.87
CA TRP A 16 -0.33 -12.77 -2.76
C TRP A 16 -0.19 -12.07 -1.40
N ILE A 17 -1.22 -11.36 -0.95
CA ILE A 17 -1.17 -10.62 0.33
C ILE A 17 -1.16 -11.55 1.54
N GLU A 18 -1.83 -12.72 1.46
CA GLU A 18 -1.75 -13.78 2.48
C GLU A 18 -0.32 -14.34 2.57
N SER A 19 0.32 -14.60 1.43
CA SER A 19 1.73 -15.00 1.39
C SER A 19 2.68 -13.93 1.92
N ALA A 20 2.40 -12.66 1.64
CA ALA A 20 3.17 -11.54 2.21
C ALA A 20 3.01 -11.48 3.74
N ARG A 21 1.77 -11.65 4.25
CA ARG A 21 1.53 -11.75 5.70
C ARG A 21 2.37 -12.86 6.32
N ASP A 22 2.32 -14.06 5.76
CA ASP A 22 3.02 -15.23 6.33
C ASP A 22 4.54 -15.00 6.41
N LYS A 23 5.11 -14.33 5.40
CA LYS A 23 6.53 -14.00 5.36
C LYS A 23 6.95 -12.80 6.21
N LEU A 24 6.03 -11.90 6.55
CA LEU A 24 6.31 -10.68 7.32
C LEU A 24 5.88 -10.78 8.78
N SER A 25 4.96 -11.69 9.13
CA SER A 25 4.33 -11.79 10.45
C SER A 25 5.32 -11.86 11.61
N TYR A 26 6.46 -12.52 11.44
CA TYR A 26 7.47 -12.66 12.50
C TYR A 26 8.13 -11.33 12.91
N LEU A 27 7.96 -10.25 12.14
CA LEU A 27 8.44 -8.90 12.48
C LEU A 27 7.47 -8.14 13.39
N PHE A 28 6.27 -8.68 13.64
CA PHE A 28 5.18 -7.99 14.31
C PHE A 28 4.52 -8.92 15.35
N GLU A 29 3.87 -8.33 16.35
CA GLU A 29 3.12 -9.07 17.37
C GLU A 29 1.82 -9.67 16.82
N GLU A 30 1.21 -8.97 15.90
CA GLU A 30 -0.05 -9.36 15.23
C GLU A 30 0.00 -8.95 13.76
N SER A 31 -0.61 -9.76 12.89
CA SER A 31 -0.73 -9.47 11.47
C SER A 31 -2.12 -9.81 10.96
N VAL A 32 -2.78 -8.85 10.31
CA VAL A 32 -4.15 -8.99 9.80
C VAL A 32 -4.22 -8.59 8.34
N VAL A 33 -4.85 -9.41 7.50
CA VAL A 33 -5.17 -9.08 6.11
C VAL A 33 -6.56 -8.49 6.03
N LEU A 34 -6.72 -7.32 5.43
CA LEU A 34 -8.02 -6.80 5.05
C LEU A 34 -8.52 -7.56 3.81
N VAL A 35 -9.47 -8.45 4.01
CA VAL A 35 -10.12 -9.20 2.92
C VAL A 35 -11.23 -8.36 2.34
N TYR A 36 -11.05 -7.90 1.09
CA TYR A 36 -12.05 -7.10 0.41
C TYR A 36 -13.31 -7.89 0.07
N GLU A 37 -14.45 -7.25 0.19
CA GLU A 37 -15.73 -7.91 -0.07
C GLU A 37 -15.91 -8.27 -1.54
N HIS A 38 -15.50 -7.38 -2.45
CA HIS A 38 -15.60 -7.62 -3.89
C HIS A 38 -14.80 -8.83 -4.38
N TRP A 39 -13.78 -9.29 -3.65
CA TRP A 39 -13.07 -10.53 -3.98
C TRP A 39 -13.94 -11.79 -3.88
N LYS A 40 -15.11 -11.73 -3.22
CA LYS A 40 -16.06 -12.83 -3.09
C LYS A 40 -17.02 -12.93 -4.28
N PHE A 41 -17.29 -11.81 -4.95
CA PHE A 41 -18.38 -11.68 -5.90
C PHE A 41 -17.97 -11.14 -7.28
N ASP A 42 -16.65 -11.05 -7.56
CA ASP A 42 -16.11 -10.46 -8.80
C ASP A 42 -16.70 -9.07 -9.12
N GLY A 43 -16.95 -8.29 -8.07
CA GLY A 43 -17.54 -6.96 -8.15
C GLY A 43 -16.50 -5.83 -8.20
N LYS A 44 -16.98 -4.59 -8.21
CA LYS A 44 -16.14 -3.41 -8.04
C LYS A 44 -15.90 -3.13 -6.55
N MET A 45 -14.70 -2.66 -6.22
CA MET A 45 -14.37 -2.24 -4.85
C MET A 45 -15.27 -1.07 -4.42
N ASN A 46 -15.99 -1.26 -3.33
CA ASN A 46 -16.65 -0.16 -2.62
C ASN A 46 -15.68 0.41 -1.59
N ARG A 47 -15.00 1.51 -1.95
CA ARG A 47 -13.94 2.11 -1.13
C ARG A 47 -14.45 2.54 0.25
N GLU A 48 -15.64 3.11 0.34
CA GLU A 48 -16.23 3.56 1.62
C GLU A 48 -16.39 2.39 2.60
N LYS A 49 -17.01 1.28 2.14
CA LYS A 49 -17.16 0.07 2.97
C LYS A 49 -15.82 -0.53 3.38
N GLU A 50 -14.84 -0.56 2.49
CA GLU A 50 -13.53 -1.11 2.84
C GLU A 50 -12.76 -0.19 3.79
N ILE A 51 -12.94 1.13 3.71
CA ILE A 51 -12.41 2.10 4.67
C ILE A 51 -13.07 1.93 6.05
N GLU A 52 -14.37 1.70 6.12
CA GLU A 52 -15.06 1.40 7.38
C GLU A 52 -14.46 0.17 8.05
N LYS A 53 -14.35 -0.95 7.32
CA LYS A 53 -13.68 -2.18 7.83
C LYS A 53 -12.22 -1.93 8.25
N LEU A 54 -11.48 -1.14 7.47
CA LEU A 54 -10.12 -0.79 7.81
C LEU A 54 -10.07 -0.02 9.14
N SER A 55 -11.00 0.91 9.35
CA SER A 55 -11.07 1.68 10.59
C SER A 55 -11.39 0.82 11.83
N GLU A 56 -12.12 -0.28 11.65
CA GLU A 56 -12.42 -1.24 12.72
C GLU A 56 -11.23 -2.07 13.17
N ILE A 57 -10.22 -2.25 12.31
CA ILE A 57 -9.03 -3.06 12.64
C ILE A 57 -7.78 -2.25 12.95
N VAL A 58 -7.76 -0.94 12.60
CA VAL A 58 -6.63 -0.04 12.85
C VAL A 58 -6.77 0.59 14.23
N HIS A 59 -6.14 -0.02 15.23
CA HIS A 59 -6.10 0.53 16.59
C HIS A 59 -4.69 0.43 17.18
N GLY A 60 -4.30 1.47 17.93
CA GLY A 60 -3.02 1.50 18.63
C GLY A 60 -1.82 1.67 17.71
N ASN A 61 -0.75 0.96 17.99
CA ASN A 61 0.51 1.05 17.24
C ASN A 61 0.47 0.16 15.98
N CYS A 62 0.03 0.73 14.86
CA CYS A 62 -0.17 0.02 13.60
C CYS A 62 0.78 0.48 12.49
N VAL A 63 1.20 -0.50 11.69
CA VAL A 63 1.87 -0.32 10.39
C VAL A 63 0.94 -0.87 9.31
N ILE A 64 0.75 -0.13 8.23
CA ILE A 64 0.06 -0.64 7.04
C ILE A 64 1.08 -1.04 5.98
N PHE A 65 0.93 -2.27 5.47
CA PHE A 65 1.54 -2.73 4.24
C PHE A 65 0.45 -2.76 3.15
N ALA A 66 0.60 -1.93 2.14
CA ALA A 66 -0.39 -1.85 1.07
C ALA A 66 0.24 -2.00 -0.32
N LYS A 67 -0.42 -2.78 -1.18
CA LYS A 67 -0.04 -2.95 -2.58
C LYS A 67 -1.10 -2.34 -3.50
N SER A 68 -0.65 -1.60 -4.54
CA SER A 68 -1.52 -1.15 -5.63
C SER A 68 -2.75 -0.37 -5.11
N ALA A 69 -3.97 -0.75 -5.49
CA ALA A 69 -5.21 -0.10 -5.05
C ALA A 69 -5.34 0.04 -3.52
N GLY A 70 -4.75 -0.88 -2.74
CA GLY A 70 -4.69 -0.76 -1.28
C GLY A 70 -3.96 0.49 -0.80
N ILE A 71 -3.04 1.05 -1.60
CA ILE A 71 -2.35 2.31 -1.29
C ILE A 71 -3.34 3.47 -1.34
N GLY A 72 -4.09 3.59 -2.45
CA GLY A 72 -5.11 4.63 -2.58
C GLY A 72 -6.17 4.57 -1.49
N LEU A 73 -6.63 3.35 -1.13
CA LEU A 73 -7.55 3.13 -0.02
C LEU A 73 -6.98 3.61 1.31
N THR A 74 -5.71 3.28 1.59
CA THR A 74 -5.01 3.71 2.82
C THR A 74 -4.88 5.22 2.89
N LEU A 75 -4.44 5.86 1.80
CA LEU A 75 -4.28 7.31 1.72
C LEU A 75 -5.61 8.04 1.93
N GLN A 76 -6.68 7.55 1.32
CA GLN A 76 -8.03 8.09 1.50
C GLN A 76 -8.48 7.98 2.97
N ALA A 77 -8.32 6.82 3.60
CA ALA A 77 -8.66 6.63 5.01
C ALA A 77 -7.88 7.55 5.96
N ILE A 78 -6.62 7.87 5.62
CA ILE A 78 -5.79 8.81 6.39
C ILE A 78 -6.31 10.25 6.25
N ILE A 79 -6.58 10.72 5.03
CA ILE A 79 -7.04 12.10 4.80
C ILE A 79 -8.43 12.33 5.37
N GLU A 80 -9.31 11.34 5.32
CA GLU A 80 -10.62 11.35 5.95
C GLU A 80 -10.58 11.20 7.49
N LYS A 81 -9.37 11.07 8.06
CA LYS A 81 -9.15 10.88 9.51
C LYS A 81 -9.86 9.65 10.10
N LYS A 82 -10.11 8.64 9.28
CA LYS A 82 -10.70 7.37 9.70
C LYS A 82 -9.71 6.46 10.42
N ILE A 83 -8.42 6.61 10.12
CA ILE A 83 -7.34 5.82 10.72
C ILE A 83 -6.16 6.71 11.13
N LYS A 84 -5.41 6.23 12.13
CA LYS A 84 -4.14 6.82 12.56
C LYS A 84 -3.06 5.74 12.58
N LEU A 85 -1.92 6.01 11.96
CA LEU A 85 -0.85 5.05 11.71
C LEU A 85 0.50 5.57 12.18
N ASN A 86 1.40 4.64 12.47
CA ASN A 86 2.78 4.93 12.82
C ASN A 86 3.70 4.94 11.60
N LYS A 87 3.51 3.98 10.68
CA LYS A 87 4.29 3.85 9.45
C LYS A 87 3.44 3.27 8.32
N CYS A 88 3.84 3.53 7.09
CA CYS A 88 3.30 2.87 5.90
C CYS A 88 4.41 2.20 5.08
N ILE A 89 4.07 1.09 4.44
CA ILE A 89 4.90 0.37 3.47
C ILE A 89 4.05 0.20 2.22
N PHE A 90 4.40 0.90 1.15
CA PHE A 90 3.66 0.95 -0.09
C PHE A 90 4.43 0.27 -1.21
N VAL A 91 3.81 -0.73 -1.85
CA VAL A 91 4.41 -1.55 -2.90
C VAL A 91 3.63 -1.37 -4.20
N GLY A 92 4.30 -0.89 -5.24
CA GLY A 92 3.68 -0.67 -6.54
C GLY A 92 2.63 0.45 -6.51
N LEU A 93 3.06 1.70 -6.32
CA LEU A 93 2.17 2.87 -6.38
C LEU A 93 1.59 2.98 -7.80
N PRO A 94 0.26 2.82 -8.00
CA PRO A 94 -0.33 2.67 -9.33
C PRO A 94 -0.86 4.01 -9.87
N LEU A 95 0.00 4.98 -10.17
CA LEU A 95 -0.39 6.35 -10.52
C LEU A 95 -1.39 6.40 -11.70
N SER A 96 -1.06 5.74 -12.81
CA SER A 96 -1.92 5.75 -14.00
C SER A 96 -3.23 4.98 -13.80
N TRP A 97 -3.22 3.91 -13.01
CA TRP A 97 -4.43 3.16 -12.70
C TRP A 97 -5.40 3.96 -11.84
N GLU A 98 -4.92 4.67 -10.84
CA GLU A 98 -5.76 5.52 -9.99
C GLU A 98 -6.35 6.68 -10.81
N GLU A 99 -5.55 7.31 -11.68
CA GLU A 99 -6.01 8.39 -12.55
C GLU A 99 -7.14 7.93 -13.48
N VAL A 100 -6.97 6.79 -14.17
CA VAL A 100 -8.00 6.20 -15.05
C VAL A 100 -9.28 5.85 -14.29
N ASN A 101 -9.19 5.51 -13.01
CA ASN A 101 -10.35 5.24 -12.15
C ASN A 101 -10.91 6.49 -11.47
N GLY A 102 -10.48 7.69 -11.88
CA GLY A 102 -10.99 8.96 -11.39
C GLY A 102 -10.45 9.35 -10.00
N ASN A 103 -9.36 8.71 -9.54
CA ASN A 103 -8.74 9.02 -8.27
C ASN A 103 -7.43 9.78 -8.48
N GLU A 104 -7.40 11.04 -8.13
CA GLU A 104 -6.15 11.79 -8.11
C GLU A 104 -5.45 11.58 -6.75
N LEU A 105 -4.20 11.09 -6.77
CA LEU A 105 -3.46 10.81 -5.54
C LEU A 105 -2.77 12.05 -4.94
N SER A 106 -2.48 13.08 -5.75
CA SER A 106 -1.76 14.28 -5.27
C SER A 106 -2.39 14.93 -4.04
N PRO A 107 -3.73 15.12 -3.97
CA PRO A 107 -4.37 15.73 -2.79
C PRO A 107 -4.10 14.98 -1.48
N TYR A 108 -3.92 13.66 -1.54
CA TYR A 108 -3.67 12.85 -0.35
C TYR A 108 -2.29 13.10 0.27
N PHE A 109 -1.36 13.68 -0.48
CA PHE A 109 -0.01 13.98 -0.01
C PHE A 109 0.19 15.41 0.52
N VAL A 110 -0.79 16.32 0.38
CA VAL A 110 -0.66 17.75 0.76
C VAL A 110 -0.28 17.95 2.22
N SER A 111 -0.60 17.17 3.15
CA SER A 111 -0.21 17.26 4.56
C SER A 111 0.30 15.93 5.11
N TYR A 112 0.74 15.07 4.22
CA TYR A 112 1.18 13.73 4.58
C TYR A 112 2.48 13.77 5.37
N LYS A 113 2.49 13.19 6.57
CA LYS A 113 3.63 13.20 7.49
C LYS A 113 4.02 11.81 8.00
N ILE A 114 3.29 10.78 7.61
CA ILE A 114 3.54 9.44 8.12
C ILE A 114 4.82 8.89 7.50
N PRO A 115 5.78 8.40 8.29
CA PRO A 115 6.96 7.73 7.76
C PRO A 115 6.58 6.60 6.82
N THR A 116 7.03 6.66 5.57
CA THR A 116 6.58 5.73 4.52
C THR A 116 7.74 5.20 3.70
N LEU A 117 7.77 3.88 3.56
CA LEU A 117 8.61 3.19 2.60
C LEU A 117 7.82 2.93 1.32
N PHE A 118 8.27 3.48 0.20
CA PHE A 118 7.79 3.14 -1.14
C PHE A 118 8.75 2.13 -1.78
N ILE A 119 8.22 1.05 -2.31
CA ILE A 119 8.97 0.05 -3.08
C ILE A 119 8.35 0.00 -4.48
N GLN A 120 9.16 0.31 -5.49
CA GLN A 120 8.68 0.44 -6.87
C GLN A 120 9.61 -0.30 -7.83
N LYS A 121 9.02 -1.02 -8.79
CA LYS A 121 9.79 -1.64 -9.86
C LYS A 121 10.29 -0.63 -10.88
N THR A 122 11.46 -0.90 -11.44
CA THR A 122 12.13 -0.05 -12.45
C THR A 122 11.19 0.35 -13.56
N LYS A 123 10.40 -0.60 -14.11
CA LYS A 123 9.50 -0.41 -15.27
C LYS A 123 8.07 -0.89 -15.00
N ASP A 124 7.57 -0.71 -13.77
CA ASP A 124 6.18 -1.03 -13.45
C ASP A 124 5.23 -0.33 -14.42
N PRO A 125 4.28 -1.05 -15.06
CA PRO A 125 3.42 -0.49 -16.11
C PRO A 125 2.43 0.57 -15.62
N TYR A 126 2.11 0.62 -14.32
CA TYR A 126 1.22 1.64 -13.76
C TYR A 126 1.96 2.90 -13.27
N ALA A 127 3.24 2.79 -12.98
CA ALA A 127 4.18 3.88 -12.78
C ALA A 127 5.60 3.30 -12.64
N SER A 128 6.54 3.75 -13.45
CA SER A 128 7.94 3.38 -13.29
C SER A 128 8.51 3.95 -11.99
N PHE A 129 9.64 3.40 -11.51
CA PHE A 129 10.38 3.99 -10.39
C PHE A 129 10.63 5.49 -10.59
N SER A 130 11.02 5.88 -11.80
CA SER A 130 11.26 7.29 -12.17
C SER A 130 10.01 8.15 -12.05
N ASP A 131 8.85 7.63 -12.44
CA ASP A 131 7.59 8.37 -12.35
C ASP A 131 7.15 8.55 -10.91
N VAL A 132 7.28 7.51 -10.08
CA VAL A 132 7.00 7.61 -8.64
C VAL A 132 7.94 8.62 -7.98
N LYS A 133 9.23 8.60 -8.33
CA LYS A 133 10.19 9.59 -7.80
C LYS A 133 9.77 11.02 -8.14
N LYS A 134 9.47 11.29 -9.42
CA LYS A 134 8.99 12.61 -9.86
C LYS A 134 7.70 13.02 -9.15
N PHE A 135 6.78 12.08 -8.96
CA PHE A 135 5.51 12.32 -8.27
C PHE A 135 5.74 12.71 -6.80
N LEU A 136 6.58 11.99 -6.07
CA LEU A 136 6.91 12.29 -4.68
C LEU A 136 7.62 13.64 -4.53
N ASP A 137 8.57 13.94 -5.42
CA ASP A 137 9.29 15.21 -5.47
C ASP A 137 8.33 16.38 -5.74
N LYS A 138 7.45 16.25 -6.75
CA LYS A 138 6.43 17.26 -7.10
C LYS A 138 5.50 17.56 -5.92
N ASN A 139 5.08 16.54 -5.19
CA ASN A 139 4.18 16.67 -4.04
C ASN A 139 4.93 16.99 -2.73
N LYS A 140 6.26 17.18 -2.78
CA LYS A 140 7.12 17.53 -1.63
C LYS A 140 6.97 16.56 -0.44
N VAL A 141 6.81 15.27 -0.73
CA VAL A 141 6.68 14.23 0.29
C VAL A 141 8.01 14.04 1.00
N LYS A 142 8.12 14.42 2.27
CA LYS A 142 9.41 14.50 2.98
C LYS A 142 9.73 13.25 3.79
N ASN A 143 8.77 12.70 4.50
CA ASN A 143 8.98 11.57 5.41
C ASN A 143 8.89 10.23 4.70
N CYS A 144 9.66 10.06 3.61
CA CYS A 144 9.61 8.83 2.83
C CYS A 144 10.97 8.33 2.41
N GLU A 145 11.08 7.01 2.29
CA GLU A 145 12.13 6.33 1.57
C GLU A 145 11.54 5.74 0.29
N LEU A 146 12.25 5.85 -0.83
CA LEU A 146 11.88 5.21 -2.09
C LEU A 146 12.97 4.19 -2.45
N LYS A 147 12.58 2.92 -2.60
CA LYS A 147 13.46 1.81 -2.96
C LYS A 147 13.07 1.25 -4.31
N GLU A 148 14.08 1.11 -5.17
CA GLU A 148 13.93 0.48 -6.46
C GLU A 148 14.13 -1.03 -6.35
N VAL A 149 13.28 -1.80 -7.04
CA VAL A 149 13.47 -3.23 -7.29
C VAL A 149 13.40 -3.48 -8.79
N SER A 150 14.16 -4.45 -9.29
CA SER A 150 14.17 -4.77 -10.71
C SER A 150 12.84 -5.39 -11.14
N GLY A 151 12.37 -5.03 -12.33
CA GLY A 151 11.20 -5.66 -12.97
C GLY A 151 10.41 -4.70 -13.85
N ASP A 152 9.55 -5.29 -14.67
CA ASP A 152 8.74 -4.63 -15.69
C ASP A 152 7.25 -5.02 -15.62
N ASP A 153 6.86 -5.71 -14.55
CA ASP A 153 5.49 -6.10 -14.23
C ASP A 153 5.01 -5.45 -12.91
N HIS A 154 3.74 -5.65 -12.55
CA HIS A 154 3.12 -5.14 -11.32
C HIS A 154 2.88 -6.21 -10.25
N ASP A 155 3.47 -7.40 -10.38
CA ASP A 155 3.12 -8.53 -9.49
C ASP A 155 3.91 -8.57 -8.18
N TYR A 156 5.16 -8.13 -8.17
CA TYR A 156 6.02 -8.10 -6.97
C TYR A 156 6.15 -9.47 -6.29
N LEU A 157 6.41 -10.52 -7.07
CA LEU A 157 6.38 -11.91 -6.59
C LEU A 157 7.52 -12.25 -5.62
N ASN A 158 8.65 -11.53 -5.68
CA ASN A 158 9.80 -11.77 -4.81
C ASN A 158 9.57 -11.14 -3.41
N ILE A 159 8.70 -11.78 -2.61
CA ILE A 159 8.37 -11.28 -1.26
C ILE A 159 9.60 -11.34 -0.32
N ASP A 160 10.56 -12.21 -0.56
CA ASP A 160 11.77 -12.28 0.26
C ASP A 160 12.67 -11.06 0.07
N GLU A 161 12.74 -10.51 -1.15
CA GLU A 161 13.40 -9.24 -1.42
C GLU A 161 12.69 -8.07 -0.71
N LEU A 162 11.35 -8.01 -0.81
CA LEU A 162 10.55 -7.02 -0.09
C LEU A 162 10.80 -7.08 1.41
N LYS A 163 10.82 -8.27 1.99
CA LYS A 163 11.09 -8.51 3.40
C LYS A 163 12.44 -7.97 3.85
N MET A 164 13.50 -8.16 3.06
CA MET A 164 14.83 -7.61 3.39
C MET A 164 14.83 -6.08 3.40
N ILE A 165 14.13 -5.45 2.46
CA ILE A 165 13.99 -4.01 2.38
C ILE A 165 13.17 -3.48 3.58
N ILE A 166 12.04 -4.11 3.86
CA ILE A 166 11.11 -3.71 4.94
C ILE A 166 11.80 -3.81 6.31
N ARG A 167 12.56 -4.88 6.56
CA ARG A 167 13.26 -5.06 7.84
C ARG A 167 14.23 -3.92 8.17
N ARG A 168 14.79 -3.26 7.15
CA ARG A 168 15.71 -2.12 7.34
C ARG A 168 14.99 -0.81 7.64
N PHE A 169 13.73 -0.71 7.25
CA PHE A 169 12.88 0.46 7.46
C PHE A 169 12.17 0.43 8.82
N LEU A 170 11.86 -0.74 9.36
CA LEU A 170 11.17 -0.90 10.66
C LEU A 170 12.06 -0.53 11.83
#